data_5d1abc106f9db580f66af6ae62490dc3
#
_entry.id   5d1abc106f9db580f66af6ae62490dc3
#
_cell.length_a   1.000
_cell.length_b   1.000
_cell.length_c   1.000
_cell.angle_alpha   90.00
_cell.angle_beta   90.00
_cell.angle_gamma   90.00
#
_symmetry.space_group_name_H-M   'P 1'
#
loop_
_entity.id
_entity.type
_entity.pdbx_description
1 polymer ?
#
loop_
_entity_poly.entity_id
_entity_poly.type
_entity_poly.pdbx_seq_one_letter_code
_entity_poly.pdbx_strand_id
1 'polypeptide(L)'
;MSHAELLAQWSAEKQIRRCMHQYMQLCDVLGPGSDLDELMSLFAADATWEGLGKRYKKTFGRYVGCAAIRQMFAGYTREPGHFLLNIHFLGNEEIHVTGDTASANWLLMQPSDFVDGRSQLSCARLSVTFVQRHEKWLIQHFTTENIFSRPMAARWDNTAELPVPDSND
;
A
#
# COMPACT_ATOMS: atom_id res chain seq x y z
N MET A 1 -6.22 -4.19 32.33
CA MET A 1 -7.05 -4.16 31.11
C MET A 1 -8.18 -5.15 31.27
N SER A 2 -9.41 -4.68 31.18
CA SER A 2 -10.60 -5.52 31.27
C SER A 2 -10.77 -6.39 30.01
N HIS A 3 -11.60 -7.42 30.08
CA HIS A 3 -11.91 -8.26 28.92
C HIS A 3 -12.56 -7.45 27.77
N ALA A 4 -13.40 -6.49 28.09
CA ALA A 4 -14.04 -5.61 27.10
C ALA A 4 -13.01 -4.69 26.41
N GLU A 5 -12.05 -4.13 27.15
CA GLU A 5 -10.96 -3.32 26.58
C GLU A 5 -10.07 -4.16 25.65
N LEU A 6 -9.76 -5.39 26.02
CA LEU A 6 -8.98 -6.30 25.19
C LEU A 6 -9.69 -6.63 23.87
N LEU A 7 -11.00 -6.91 23.93
CA LEU A 7 -11.80 -7.17 22.73
C LEU A 7 -11.90 -5.93 21.82
N ALA A 8 -12.04 -4.75 22.40
CA ALA A 8 -12.07 -3.50 21.65
C ALA A 8 -10.73 -3.24 20.94
N GLN A 9 -9.62 -3.47 21.63
CA GLN A 9 -8.28 -3.36 21.05
C GLN A 9 -8.08 -4.33 19.87
N TRP A 10 -8.42 -5.62 20.03
CA TRP A 10 -8.32 -6.61 18.96
C TRP A 10 -9.20 -6.26 17.76
N SER A 11 -10.41 -5.76 18.02
CA SER A 11 -11.31 -5.29 16.96
C SER A 11 -10.70 -4.14 16.18
N ALA A 12 -10.10 -3.17 16.86
CA ALA A 12 -9.42 -2.03 16.24
C ALA A 12 -8.22 -2.49 15.38
N GLU A 13 -7.33 -3.32 15.93
CA GLU A 13 -6.19 -3.86 15.20
C GLU A 13 -6.62 -4.64 13.95
N LYS A 14 -7.68 -5.46 14.05
CA LYS A 14 -8.23 -6.18 12.91
C LYS A 14 -8.75 -5.25 11.81
N GLN A 15 -9.42 -4.16 12.19
CA GLN A 15 -9.94 -3.18 11.24
C GLN A 15 -8.81 -2.39 10.57
N ILE A 16 -7.79 -1.99 11.32
CA ILE A 16 -6.58 -1.30 10.81
C ILE A 16 -5.86 -2.19 9.81
N ARG A 17 -5.64 -3.45 10.15
CA ARG A 17 -5.02 -4.45 9.27
C ARG A 17 -5.82 -4.63 7.99
N ARG A 18 -7.16 -4.70 8.09
CA ARG A 18 -8.04 -4.79 6.94
C ARG A 18 -7.95 -3.53 6.05
N CYS A 19 -7.91 -2.34 6.64
CA CYS A 19 -7.74 -1.08 5.92
C CYS A 19 -6.43 -1.09 5.09
N MET A 20 -5.31 -1.51 5.69
CA MET A 20 -4.03 -1.60 4.99
C MET A 20 -4.02 -2.66 3.89
N HIS A 21 -4.60 -3.85 4.14
CA HIS A 21 -4.69 -4.87 3.09
C HIS A 21 -5.53 -4.40 1.91
N GLN A 22 -6.67 -3.75 2.17
CA GLN A 22 -7.52 -3.18 1.12
C GLN A 22 -6.79 -2.08 0.33
N TYR A 23 -6.06 -1.21 1.03
CA TYR A 23 -5.21 -0.19 0.38
C TYR A 23 -4.19 -0.84 -0.57
N MET A 24 -3.45 -1.87 -0.13
CA MET A 24 -2.48 -2.56 -0.97
C MET A 24 -3.14 -3.29 -2.15
N GLN A 25 -4.25 -4.00 -1.93
CA GLN A 25 -4.98 -4.67 -3.00
C GLN A 25 -5.46 -3.70 -4.09
N LEU A 26 -5.95 -2.53 -3.71
CA LEU A 26 -6.35 -1.49 -4.67
C LEU A 26 -5.14 -0.91 -5.42
N CYS A 27 -4.00 -0.76 -4.75
CA CYS A 27 -2.76 -0.33 -5.38
C CYS A 27 -2.18 -1.39 -6.33
N ASP A 28 -2.36 -2.68 -6.04
CA ASP A 28 -1.88 -3.79 -6.88
C ASP A 28 -2.56 -3.80 -8.27
N VAL A 29 -3.84 -3.42 -8.32
CA VAL A 29 -4.64 -3.42 -9.55
C VAL A 29 -4.83 -2.01 -10.14
N LEU A 30 -4.14 -1.02 -9.59
CA LEU A 30 -4.29 0.37 -10.01
C LEU A 30 -3.78 0.57 -11.45
N GLY A 31 -4.66 1.01 -12.32
CA GLY A 31 -4.35 1.22 -13.73
C GLY A 31 -5.45 1.98 -14.47
N PRO A 32 -5.37 2.05 -15.81
CA PRO A 32 -6.37 2.71 -16.63
C PRO A 32 -7.78 2.23 -16.32
N GLY A 33 -8.70 3.18 -16.09
CA GLY A 33 -10.09 2.87 -15.78
C GLY A 33 -10.38 2.50 -14.33
N SER A 34 -9.38 2.47 -13.44
CA SER A 34 -9.61 2.24 -12.01
C SER A 34 -10.42 3.38 -11.39
N ASP A 35 -11.44 3.01 -10.62
CA ASP A 35 -12.17 3.96 -9.78
C ASP A 35 -11.38 4.22 -8.50
N LEU A 36 -11.12 5.50 -8.23
CA LEU A 36 -10.39 5.93 -7.05
C LEU A 36 -11.29 6.16 -5.82
N ASP A 37 -12.61 6.05 -5.94
CA ASP A 37 -13.52 6.34 -4.83
C ASP A 37 -13.33 5.37 -3.67
N GLU A 38 -13.18 4.08 -3.97
CA GLU A 38 -12.90 3.06 -2.96
C GLU A 38 -11.54 3.31 -2.27
N LEU A 39 -10.49 3.61 -3.04
CA LEU A 39 -9.18 3.93 -2.49
C LEU A 39 -9.22 5.17 -1.59
N MET A 40 -9.90 6.23 -2.02
CA MET A 40 -10.04 7.45 -1.23
C MET A 40 -10.90 7.27 0.02
N SER A 41 -11.84 6.33 0.02
CA SER A 41 -12.66 5.99 1.19
C SER A 41 -11.86 5.43 2.38
N LEU A 42 -10.61 5.03 2.15
CA LEU A 42 -9.69 4.56 3.20
C LEU A 42 -8.96 5.69 3.93
N PHE A 43 -9.02 6.92 3.41
CA PHE A 43 -8.32 8.07 3.97
C PHE A 43 -9.26 9.01 4.72
N ALA A 44 -8.75 9.62 5.78
CA ALA A 44 -9.40 10.77 6.40
C ALA A 44 -9.39 11.97 5.43
N ALA A 45 -10.39 12.85 5.54
CA ALA A 45 -10.53 13.99 4.61
C ALA A 45 -9.30 14.91 4.60
N ASP A 46 -8.64 15.05 5.75
CA ASP A 46 -7.45 15.85 5.97
C ASP A 46 -6.15 15.02 6.01
N ALA A 47 -6.20 13.79 5.50
CA ALA A 47 -5.05 12.89 5.49
C ALA A 47 -3.83 13.46 4.77
N THR A 48 -2.66 12.97 5.14
CA THR A 48 -1.40 13.24 4.43
C THR A 48 -0.82 11.94 3.88
N TRP A 49 -0.32 11.98 2.66
CA TRP A 49 0.47 10.92 2.04
C TRP A 49 1.83 11.48 1.61
N GLU A 50 2.94 10.87 2.01
CA GLU A 50 4.26 11.37 1.64
C GLU A 50 5.34 10.30 1.55
N GLY A 51 6.29 10.55 0.65
CA GLY A 51 7.56 9.85 0.57
C GLY A 51 8.62 10.50 1.44
N LEU A 52 9.33 9.69 2.23
CA LEU A 52 10.41 10.13 3.10
C LEU A 52 11.79 9.68 2.59
N GLY A 53 12.84 10.16 3.26
CA GLY A 53 14.23 9.87 2.91
C GLY A 53 14.67 10.48 1.58
N LYS A 54 15.93 10.29 1.23
CA LYS A 54 16.54 10.94 0.05
C LYS A 54 15.86 10.59 -1.28
N ARG A 55 15.42 9.33 -1.43
CA ARG A 55 14.86 8.83 -2.68
C ARG A 55 13.38 9.16 -2.81
N TYR A 56 12.57 8.74 -1.84
CA TYR A 56 11.11 8.85 -1.95
C TYR A 56 10.59 10.26 -1.73
N LYS A 57 11.27 11.07 -0.91
CA LYS A 57 10.93 12.50 -0.79
C LYS A 57 11.02 13.23 -2.13
N LYS A 58 12.05 12.93 -2.94
CA LYS A 58 12.21 13.52 -4.27
C LYS A 58 11.27 12.90 -5.30
N THR A 59 11.03 11.58 -5.22
CA THR A 59 10.22 10.85 -6.21
C THR A 59 8.74 11.10 -6.03
N PHE A 60 8.24 11.02 -4.82
CA PHE A 60 6.81 11.09 -4.53
C PHE A 60 6.38 12.45 -3.98
N GLY A 61 7.19 13.09 -3.13
CA GLY A 61 6.81 14.33 -2.47
C GLY A 61 5.79 14.13 -1.36
N ARG A 62 4.94 15.16 -1.15
CA ARG A 62 3.95 15.21 -0.08
C ARG A 62 2.62 15.76 -0.59
N TYR A 63 1.53 15.09 -0.20
CA TYR A 63 0.17 15.43 -0.60
C TYR A 63 -0.69 15.55 0.67
N VAL A 64 -1.33 16.71 0.85
CA VAL A 64 -2.15 17.02 2.01
C VAL A 64 -3.60 17.18 1.61
N GLY A 65 -4.47 16.43 2.27
CA GLY A 65 -5.90 16.34 1.98
C GLY A 65 -6.23 15.29 0.93
N CYS A 66 -7.39 14.67 1.09
CA CYS A 66 -7.86 13.59 0.23
C CYS A 66 -7.89 13.98 -1.26
N ALA A 67 -8.21 15.23 -1.60
CA ALA A 67 -8.23 15.72 -2.98
C ALA A 67 -6.82 15.70 -3.63
N ALA A 68 -5.78 16.13 -2.90
CA ALA A 68 -4.41 16.10 -3.39
C ALA A 68 -3.88 14.65 -3.52
N ILE A 69 -4.22 13.78 -2.57
CA ILE A 69 -3.89 12.36 -2.63
C ILE A 69 -4.57 11.70 -3.84
N ARG A 70 -5.86 11.99 -4.08
CA ARG A 70 -6.59 11.52 -5.26
C ARG A 70 -5.92 11.94 -6.56
N GLN A 71 -5.50 13.20 -6.65
CA GLN A 71 -4.83 13.71 -7.84
C GLN A 71 -3.50 12.98 -8.10
N MET A 72 -2.74 12.65 -7.07
CA MET A 72 -1.51 11.86 -7.17
C MET A 72 -1.81 10.47 -7.74
N PHE A 73 -2.79 9.76 -7.17
CA PHE A 73 -3.18 8.42 -7.66
C PHE A 73 -3.79 8.45 -9.07
N ALA A 74 -4.47 9.52 -9.46
CA ALA A 74 -5.00 9.69 -10.81
C ALA A 74 -3.91 9.69 -11.90
N GLY A 75 -2.66 9.97 -11.53
CA GLY A 75 -1.52 9.79 -12.42
C GLY A 75 -1.31 8.36 -12.91
N TYR A 76 -1.66 7.36 -12.07
CA TYR A 76 -1.50 5.94 -12.37
C TYR A 76 -2.70 5.34 -13.14
N THR A 77 -3.81 6.07 -13.27
CA THR A 77 -5.01 5.62 -14.00
C THR A 77 -5.08 6.10 -15.45
N ARG A 78 -4.01 6.74 -15.94
CA ARG A 78 -3.91 7.23 -17.32
C ARG A 78 -3.43 6.13 -18.26
N GLU A 79 -3.91 6.18 -19.52
CA GLU A 79 -3.36 5.35 -20.58
C GLU A 79 -1.94 5.83 -20.96
N PRO A 80 -1.01 4.90 -21.28
CA PRO A 80 -1.15 3.44 -21.45
C PRO A 80 -1.04 2.60 -20.19
N GLY A 81 -1.17 3.19 -19.02
CA GLY A 81 -0.91 2.56 -17.75
C GLY A 81 0.54 2.74 -17.29
N HIS A 82 0.84 2.38 -16.05
CA HIS A 82 2.16 2.49 -15.47
C HIS A 82 2.80 1.13 -15.22
N PHE A 83 2.01 0.19 -14.70
CA PHE A 83 2.45 -1.15 -14.36
C PHE A 83 1.82 -2.21 -15.26
N LEU A 84 2.60 -3.25 -15.56
CA LEU A 84 2.11 -4.53 -16.10
C LEU A 84 1.88 -5.52 -14.95
N LEU A 85 2.71 -5.44 -13.92
CA LEU A 85 2.58 -6.17 -12.67
C LEU A 85 3.03 -5.26 -11.55
N ASN A 86 2.27 -5.24 -10.46
CA ASN A 86 2.64 -4.52 -9.26
C ASN A 86 2.00 -5.20 -8.06
N ILE A 87 2.81 -5.70 -7.13
CA ILE A 87 2.32 -6.43 -5.96
C ILE A 87 3.01 -5.91 -4.71
N HIS A 88 2.24 -5.72 -3.63
CA HIS A 88 2.71 -5.24 -2.36
C HIS A 88 2.60 -6.33 -1.29
N PHE A 89 3.73 -6.81 -0.80
CA PHE A 89 3.80 -7.72 0.33
C PHE A 89 4.11 -6.96 1.61
N LEU A 90 3.26 -7.07 2.62
CA LEU A 90 3.47 -6.46 3.93
C LEU A 90 4.02 -7.50 4.91
N GLY A 91 5.04 -7.12 5.66
CA GLY A 91 5.65 -7.92 6.71
C GLY A 91 6.05 -7.09 7.91
N ASN A 92 6.53 -7.76 8.97
CA ASN A 92 7.03 -7.14 10.20
C ASN A 92 6.06 -6.12 10.80
N GLU A 93 4.79 -6.53 10.90
CA GLU A 93 3.70 -5.68 11.37
C GLU A 93 3.86 -5.34 12.86
N GLU A 94 3.64 -4.07 13.18
CA GLU A 94 3.49 -3.58 14.54
C GLU A 94 2.35 -2.56 14.57
N ILE A 95 1.34 -2.77 15.40
CA ILE A 95 0.16 -1.89 15.53
C ILE A 95 -0.02 -1.50 16.99
N HIS A 96 -0.15 -0.20 17.25
CA HIS A 96 -0.43 0.38 18.56
C HIS A 96 -1.71 1.21 18.50
N VAL A 97 -2.71 0.82 19.28
CA VAL A 97 -4.00 1.52 19.36
C VAL A 97 -4.07 2.31 20.67
N THR A 98 -4.47 3.57 20.58
CA THR A 98 -4.69 4.45 21.74
C THR A 98 -5.98 5.24 21.56
N GLY A 99 -7.05 4.77 22.18
CA GLY A 99 -8.38 5.38 22.04
C GLY A 99 -8.87 5.31 20.58
N ASP A 100 -9.13 6.46 20.00
CA ASP A 100 -9.60 6.64 18.61
C ASP A 100 -8.47 6.90 17.59
N THR A 101 -7.22 6.72 18.03
CA THR A 101 -6.02 6.87 17.18
C THR A 101 -5.17 5.62 17.22
N ALA A 102 -4.40 5.38 16.16
CA ALA A 102 -3.43 4.30 16.13
C ALA A 102 -2.21 4.68 15.30
N SER A 103 -1.09 4.02 15.61
CA SER A 103 0.11 4.03 14.77
C SER A 103 0.47 2.60 14.40
N ALA A 104 0.98 2.42 13.19
CA ALA A 104 1.43 1.11 12.75
C ALA A 104 2.61 1.20 11.79
N ASN A 105 3.44 0.16 11.78
CA ASN A 105 4.60 0.03 10.92
C ASN A 105 4.57 -1.30 10.16
N TRP A 106 5.11 -1.28 8.94
CA TRP A 106 5.33 -2.47 8.11
C TRP A 106 6.63 -2.35 7.34
N LEU A 107 7.18 -3.50 6.95
CA LEU A 107 8.10 -3.59 5.82
C LEU A 107 7.29 -3.98 4.58
N LEU A 108 7.52 -3.24 3.50
CA LEU A 108 6.94 -3.49 2.19
C LEU A 108 7.98 -4.10 1.27
N MET A 109 7.65 -5.23 0.63
CA MET A 109 8.37 -5.74 -0.53
C MET A 109 7.45 -5.60 -1.75
N GLN A 110 8.00 -5.06 -2.85
CA GLN A 110 7.23 -4.72 -4.03
C GLN A 110 7.97 -5.12 -5.31
N PRO A 111 7.66 -6.29 -5.88
CA PRO A 111 8.02 -6.61 -7.26
C PRO A 111 7.12 -5.82 -8.21
N SER A 112 7.74 -5.23 -9.24
CA SER A 112 7.01 -4.44 -10.26
C SER A 112 7.59 -4.70 -11.64
N ASP A 113 6.71 -4.84 -12.63
CA ASP A 113 7.01 -4.72 -14.06
C ASP A 113 6.31 -3.48 -14.60
N PHE A 114 7.07 -2.64 -15.28
CA PHE A 114 6.57 -1.40 -15.86
C PHE A 114 6.25 -1.57 -17.34
N VAL A 115 5.30 -0.78 -17.85
CA VAL A 115 4.93 -0.80 -19.27
C VAL A 115 6.09 -0.41 -20.21
N ASP A 116 7.09 0.31 -19.71
CA ASP A 116 8.32 0.68 -20.46
C ASP A 116 9.39 -0.43 -20.51
N GLY A 117 9.08 -1.63 -20.02
CA GLY A 117 9.95 -2.81 -20.06
C GLY A 117 10.92 -2.94 -18.87
N ARG A 118 10.93 -2.00 -17.94
CA ARG A 118 11.72 -2.13 -16.71
C ARG A 118 11.07 -3.10 -15.74
N SER A 119 11.88 -3.78 -14.95
CA SER A 119 11.47 -4.59 -13.81
C SER A 119 12.26 -4.19 -12.58
N GLN A 120 11.65 -4.25 -11.41
CA GLN A 120 12.27 -3.79 -10.18
C GLN A 120 11.76 -4.59 -8.97
N LEU A 121 12.65 -4.78 -8.00
CA LEU A 121 12.29 -5.15 -6.65
C LEU A 121 12.57 -3.96 -5.73
N SER A 122 11.57 -3.49 -5.01
CA SER A 122 11.71 -2.44 -4.02
C SER A 122 11.40 -2.96 -2.62
N CYS A 123 12.07 -2.38 -1.63
CA CYS A 123 11.73 -2.55 -0.23
C CYS A 123 11.61 -1.17 0.42
N ALA A 124 10.57 -0.99 1.22
CA ALA A 124 10.31 0.26 1.91
C ALA A 124 9.85 0.02 3.35
N ARG A 125 10.08 0.99 4.20
CA ARG A 125 9.45 1.11 5.51
C ARG A 125 8.18 1.94 5.36
N LEU A 126 7.08 1.40 5.87
CA LEU A 126 5.83 2.13 6.00
C LEU A 126 5.63 2.51 7.46
N SER A 127 5.27 3.77 7.72
CA SER A 127 4.78 4.22 9.01
C SER A 127 3.47 4.96 8.77
N VAL A 128 2.41 4.49 9.40
CA VAL A 128 1.06 4.95 9.12
C VAL A 128 0.35 5.27 10.43
N THR A 129 -0.29 6.42 10.50
CA THR A 129 -1.22 6.73 11.58
C THR A 129 -2.64 6.63 11.10
N PHE A 130 -3.51 6.22 11.99
CA PHE A 130 -4.94 6.04 11.75
C PHE A 130 -5.77 6.85 12.73
N VAL A 131 -6.98 7.16 12.32
CA VAL A 131 -7.99 7.79 13.16
C VAL A 131 -9.32 7.07 12.99
N GLN A 132 -10.04 6.86 14.09
CA GLN A 132 -11.39 6.32 14.05
C GLN A 132 -12.40 7.44 13.83
N ARG A 133 -13.25 7.31 12.81
CA ARG A 133 -14.37 8.21 12.51
C ARG A 133 -15.59 7.37 12.19
N HIS A 134 -16.70 7.61 12.86
CA HIS A 134 -17.95 6.89 12.66
C HIS A 134 -17.74 5.36 12.62
N GLU A 135 -17.02 4.84 13.63
CA GLU A 135 -16.69 3.41 13.80
C GLU A 135 -15.76 2.81 12.70
N LYS A 136 -15.25 3.63 11.77
CA LYS A 136 -14.28 3.20 10.76
C LYS A 136 -12.89 3.73 11.08
N TRP A 137 -11.89 2.89 10.90
CA TRP A 137 -10.49 3.28 10.95
C TRP A 137 -10.03 3.76 9.58
N LEU A 138 -9.56 5.00 9.51
CA LEU A 138 -9.11 5.67 8.30
C LEU A 138 -7.62 6.01 8.40
N ILE A 139 -6.92 5.97 7.28
CA ILE A 139 -5.54 6.44 7.18
C ILE A 139 -5.52 7.95 7.39
N GLN A 140 -4.80 8.42 8.41
CA GLN A 140 -4.61 9.84 8.70
C GLN A 140 -3.29 10.35 8.13
N HIS A 141 -2.20 9.59 8.28
CA HIS A 141 -0.91 9.94 7.71
C HIS A 141 -0.21 8.68 7.23
N PHE A 142 0.03 8.60 5.94
CA PHE A 142 0.78 7.51 5.32
C PHE A 142 2.17 8.01 4.93
N THR A 143 3.20 7.35 5.45
CA THR A 143 4.58 7.62 5.04
C THR A 143 5.23 6.37 4.49
N THR A 144 6.05 6.54 3.47
CA THR A 144 6.87 5.48 2.89
C THR A 144 8.30 5.94 2.71
N GLU A 145 9.27 5.14 3.13
CA GLU A 145 10.69 5.41 2.99
C GLU A 145 11.41 4.25 2.34
N ASN A 146 12.13 4.53 1.25
CA ASN A 146 12.88 3.50 0.53
C ASN A 146 14.04 2.95 1.36
N ILE A 147 14.09 1.63 1.52
CA ILE A 147 15.23 0.92 2.10
C ILE A 147 16.21 0.55 0.99
N PHE A 148 15.70 -0.12 -0.06
CA PHE A 148 16.43 -0.38 -1.30
C PHE A 148 15.47 -0.48 -2.49
N SER A 149 16.01 -0.27 -3.69
CA SER A 149 15.37 -0.63 -4.95
C SER A 149 16.43 -1.21 -5.87
N ARG A 150 16.13 -2.35 -6.46
CA ARG A 150 17.02 -3.09 -7.34
C ARG A 150 16.35 -3.34 -8.67
N PRO A 151 16.94 -2.89 -9.80
CA PRO A 151 16.51 -3.32 -11.13
C PRO A 151 16.67 -4.83 -11.28
N MET A 152 15.75 -5.46 -11.98
CA MET A 152 15.79 -6.88 -12.32
C MET A 152 16.14 -7.03 -13.80
N ALA A 153 16.96 -8.04 -14.14
CA ALA A 153 17.39 -8.30 -15.51
C ALA A 153 16.28 -8.90 -16.38
N ALA A 154 15.29 -9.54 -15.75
CA ALA A 154 14.15 -10.14 -16.42
C ALA A 154 12.86 -9.71 -15.71
N ARG A 155 11.74 -9.78 -16.45
CA ARG A 155 10.41 -9.49 -15.91
C ARG A 155 9.99 -10.54 -14.87
N TRP A 156 9.22 -10.11 -13.88
CA TRP A 156 8.55 -10.98 -12.92
C TRP A 156 7.46 -11.82 -13.62
N ASP A 157 6.72 -11.16 -14.50
CA ASP A 157 5.71 -11.80 -15.33
C ASP A 157 6.39 -12.58 -16.46
N ASN A 158 6.67 -13.85 -16.19
CA ASN A 158 7.25 -14.78 -17.13
C ASN A 158 6.13 -15.67 -17.70
N THR A 159 5.94 -15.62 -19.01
CA THR A 159 4.92 -16.42 -19.71
C THR A 159 5.37 -17.85 -20.03
N ALA A 160 6.56 -18.27 -19.58
CA ALA A 160 7.01 -19.65 -19.73
C ALA A 160 6.09 -20.61 -18.93
N GLU A 161 5.85 -21.78 -19.50
CA GLU A 161 5.10 -22.84 -18.81
C GLU A 161 5.76 -23.21 -17.48
N LEU A 162 4.93 -23.40 -16.45
CA LEU A 162 5.43 -23.88 -15.17
C LEU A 162 5.90 -25.34 -15.30
N PRO A 163 7.04 -25.70 -14.69
CA PRO A 163 7.48 -27.08 -14.65
C PRO A 163 6.54 -27.87 -13.72
N VAL A 164 5.65 -28.63 -14.31
CA VAL A 164 4.79 -29.57 -13.59
C VAL A 164 5.33 -31.00 -13.81
N PRO A 165 5.13 -31.91 -12.84
CA PRO A 165 5.44 -33.33 -13.05
C PRO A 165 4.67 -33.86 -14.26
N ASP A 166 5.35 -34.64 -15.12
CA ASP A 166 4.67 -35.36 -16.19
C ASP A 166 3.55 -36.20 -15.59
N SER A 167 2.33 -36.06 -16.08
CA SER A 167 1.22 -36.96 -15.77
C SER A 167 1.47 -38.28 -16.46
N ASN A 168 2.39 -39.06 -15.91
CA ASN A 168 2.59 -40.41 -16.38
C ASN A 168 1.48 -41.32 -15.80
N ASP A 169 0.61 -41.72 -16.71
CA ASP A 169 -0.24 -42.92 -16.76
C ASP A 169 -0.89 -43.47 -15.47
#